data_f54714db69c6c0e82ca0ff0a75ca759f
#
_entry.id   f54714db69c6c0e82ca0ff0a75ca759f
#
_cell.length_a   1.000
_cell.length_b   1.000
_cell.length_c   1.000
_cell.angle_alpha   90.00
_cell.angle_beta   90.00
_cell.angle_gamma   90.00
#
_symmetry.space_group_name_H-M   'P 1'
#
loop_
_entity.id
_entity.type
_entity.pdbx_description
1 polymer ?
#
loop_
_entity_poly.entity_id
_entity_poly.type
_entity_poly.pdbx_seq_one_letter_code
_entity_poly.pdbx_strand_id
1 'polypeptide(L)'
;MLRYTLLLACVSFTTAYQLSVRAPSVRTAAARALRATPDDATPTEPIDDTPDAVAEAKDALFQAIAGTDRGFKKDKSMSASVRNAIHALSDAAKDLTPVPLDGDWTLLWTDAPDITGLGSSLPFAPTLGRIGQEISAADGTVVNVIEWRPASLLTTLRSELSEDSVEQRVVTGFTEATPGDVKLVLKGAGLRPRRVLNRDLELGPYDTTGLFSLPFGEFKVLYNDGALRVVKTGQNFYSVNERYYGK
;
A
#
# COMPACT_ATOMS: atom_id res chain seq x y z
N MET A 1 11.43 3.73 -28.88
CA MET A 1 10.14 4.17 -28.33
C MET A 1 9.80 3.59 -26.95
N LEU A 2 10.52 2.59 -26.44
CA LEU A 2 10.24 1.95 -25.13
C LEU A 2 10.70 2.73 -23.88
N ARG A 3 11.49 3.80 -24.05
CA ARG A 3 12.07 4.58 -22.93
C ARG A 3 11.15 5.65 -22.34
N TYR A 4 10.06 6.00 -23.00
CA TYR A 4 9.16 7.07 -22.56
C TYR A 4 7.96 6.61 -21.75
N THR A 5 7.55 5.35 -21.87
CA THR A 5 6.37 4.82 -21.18
C THR A 5 6.62 4.57 -19.69
N LEU A 6 7.85 4.25 -19.30
CA LEU A 6 8.20 4.04 -17.88
C LEU A 6 8.29 5.36 -17.09
N LEU A 7 8.63 6.47 -17.75
CA LEU A 7 8.66 7.79 -17.10
C LEU A 7 7.26 8.42 -16.98
N LEU A 8 6.36 8.12 -17.92
CA LEU A 8 4.99 8.65 -17.89
C LEU A 8 4.14 8.11 -16.73
N ALA A 9 4.36 6.88 -16.29
CA ALA A 9 3.66 6.34 -15.12
C ALA A 9 4.01 7.07 -13.81
N CYS A 10 5.19 7.68 -13.72
CA CYS A 10 5.58 8.52 -12.58
C CYS A 10 5.03 9.96 -12.66
N VAL A 11 4.66 10.45 -13.85
CA VAL A 11 4.34 11.87 -14.07
C VAL A 11 2.84 12.15 -14.16
N SER A 12 2.00 11.14 -14.40
CA SER A 12 0.54 11.32 -14.55
C SER A 12 -0.19 11.73 -13.26
N PHE A 13 0.49 11.76 -12.12
CA PHE A 13 -0.07 12.17 -10.81
C PHE A 13 -0.06 13.69 -10.56
N THR A 14 0.56 14.50 -11.43
CA THR A 14 0.93 15.88 -11.08
C THR A 14 -0.09 16.95 -11.49
N THR A 15 -1.23 16.63 -12.10
CA THR A 15 -2.05 17.66 -12.76
C THR A 15 -3.35 18.06 -12.02
N ALA A 16 -3.56 17.67 -10.78
CA ALA A 16 -4.83 17.95 -10.09
C ALA A 16 -4.70 18.63 -8.71
N TYR A 17 -3.64 19.41 -8.45
CA TYR A 17 -3.60 20.15 -7.17
C TYR A 17 -3.08 21.57 -7.35
N GLN A 18 -4.00 22.54 -7.43
CA GLN A 18 -3.70 23.95 -7.18
C GLN A 18 -4.27 24.39 -5.82
N LEU A 19 -3.33 24.76 -4.94
CA LEU A 19 -3.34 25.82 -3.92
C LEU A 19 -4.42 25.88 -2.84
N SER A 20 -3.99 25.59 -1.60
CA SER A 20 -4.18 26.56 -0.49
C SER A 20 -3.16 26.27 0.62
N VAL A 21 -2.21 27.15 0.87
CA VAL A 21 -1.19 27.06 1.91
C VAL A 21 -1.53 28.03 3.05
N ARG A 22 -1.67 27.49 4.26
CA ARG A 22 -1.44 28.23 5.51
C ARG A 22 -0.80 27.30 6.53
N ALA A 23 0.43 27.60 6.92
CA ALA A 23 1.21 26.84 7.89
C ALA A 23 0.87 27.26 9.35
N PRO A 24 0.90 26.35 10.29
CA PRO A 24 1.25 26.68 11.66
C PRO A 24 2.43 25.85 12.20
N SER A 25 3.11 26.44 13.17
CA SER A 25 4.36 26.13 13.80
C SER A 25 4.38 24.83 14.64
N VAL A 26 5.52 24.14 14.58
CA VAL A 26 5.85 22.91 15.32
C VAL A 26 6.33 23.22 16.75
N ARG A 27 5.82 22.51 17.74
CA ARG A 27 6.42 22.36 19.07
C ARG A 27 6.85 20.90 19.27
N THR A 28 8.12 20.71 19.56
CA THR A 28 8.79 19.44 19.83
C THR A 28 8.48 18.98 21.27
N ALA A 29 8.07 17.73 21.45
CA ALA A 29 8.02 17.06 22.74
C ALA A 29 8.93 15.82 22.71
N ALA A 30 9.85 15.75 23.69
CA ALA A 30 10.86 14.70 23.82
C ALA A 30 10.27 13.42 24.44
N ALA A 31 10.55 12.28 23.85
CA ALA A 31 10.19 10.95 24.35
C ALA A 31 11.26 10.41 25.30
N ARG A 32 10.82 9.91 26.46
CA ARG A 32 11.62 9.26 27.51
C ARG A 32 11.51 7.75 27.35
N ALA A 33 12.63 7.09 27.09
CA ALA A 33 12.72 5.63 27.00
C ALA A 33 12.63 4.97 28.38
N LEU A 34 11.78 3.97 28.53
CA LEU A 34 11.77 3.02 29.64
C LEU A 34 12.27 1.66 29.14
N ARG A 35 13.29 1.16 29.82
CA ARG A 35 13.96 -0.11 29.58
C ARG A 35 13.21 -1.19 30.36
N ALA A 36 12.69 -2.22 29.70
CA ALA A 36 12.14 -3.42 30.32
C ALA A 36 13.02 -4.64 30.04
N THR A 37 13.25 -5.42 31.07
CA THR A 37 14.01 -6.69 31.09
C THR A 37 13.18 -7.83 30.51
N PRO A 38 13.79 -8.83 29.84
CA PRO A 38 13.06 -9.97 29.28
C PRO A 38 12.79 -11.00 30.39
N ASP A 39 11.53 -11.31 30.61
CA ASP A 39 11.08 -12.46 31.37
C ASP A 39 10.41 -13.47 30.45
N ASP A 40 10.70 -14.72 30.71
CA ASP A 40 10.35 -15.95 29.99
C ASP A 40 8.81 -16.12 29.93
N ALA A 41 8.20 -15.72 28.83
CA ALA A 41 6.78 -15.89 28.58
C ALA A 41 6.57 -16.91 27.46
N THR A 42 6.04 -18.08 27.81
CA THR A 42 5.38 -19.05 26.91
C THR A 42 4.51 -18.29 25.90
N PRO A 43 4.57 -18.62 24.58
CA PRO A 43 3.71 -17.97 23.60
C PRO A 43 2.24 -18.31 23.90
N THR A 44 1.54 -17.44 24.58
CA THR A 44 0.09 -17.46 24.64
C THR A 44 -0.40 -17.01 23.28
N GLU A 45 -1.14 -17.84 22.56
CA GLU A 45 -1.84 -17.41 21.35
C GLU A 45 -2.63 -16.14 21.68
N PRO A 46 -2.59 -15.11 20.84
CA PRO A 46 -3.36 -13.90 21.08
C PRO A 46 -4.84 -14.27 21.12
N ILE A 47 -5.48 -14.07 22.28
CA ILE A 47 -6.93 -14.12 22.40
C ILE A 47 -7.45 -12.99 21.51
N ASP A 48 -8.16 -13.33 20.44
CA ASP A 48 -8.81 -12.36 19.57
C ASP A 48 -10.03 -11.79 20.31
N ASP A 49 -9.82 -10.70 21.04
CA ASP A 49 -10.87 -9.94 21.73
C ASP A 49 -11.69 -9.07 20.76
N THR A 50 -11.61 -9.34 19.45
CA THR A 50 -12.37 -8.60 18.43
C THR A 50 -13.88 -8.83 18.65
N PRO A 51 -14.68 -7.76 18.80
CA PRO A 51 -16.13 -7.92 18.94
C PRO A 51 -16.71 -8.72 17.77
N ASP A 52 -17.64 -9.62 18.03
CA ASP A 52 -18.25 -10.50 17.01
C ASP A 52 -18.71 -9.74 15.76
N ALA A 53 -19.28 -8.54 15.92
CA ALA A 53 -19.71 -7.70 14.82
C ALA A 53 -18.57 -7.24 13.90
N VAL A 54 -17.37 -7.03 14.43
CA VAL A 54 -16.18 -6.65 13.62
C VAL A 54 -15.67 -7.86 12.86
N ALA A 55 -15.63 -9.02 13.49
CA ALA A 55 -15.23 -10.27 12.84
C ALA A 55 -16.18 -10.60 11.67
N GLU A 56 -17.49 -10.52 11.88
CA GLU A 56 -18.50 -10.71 10.83
C GLU A 56 -18.35 -9.72 9.68
N ALA A 57 -18.11 -8.43 9.98
CA ALA A 57 -17.91 -7.40 8.96
C ALA A 57 -16.61 -7.63 8.16
N LYS A 58 -15.53 -8.13 8.80
CA LYS A 58 -14.29 -8.53 8.10
C LYS A 58 -14.54 -9.68 7.14
N ASP A 59 -15.26 -10.71 7.58
CA ASP A 59 -15.59 -11.86 6.73
C ASP A 59 -16.44 -11.45 5.53
N ALA A 60 -17.43 -10.58 5.73
CA ALA A 60 -18.24 -10.01 4.66
C ALA A 60 -17.38 -9.21 3.67
N LEU A 61 -16.39 -8.45 4.15
CA LEU A 61 -15.46 -7.72 3.30
C LEU A 61 -14.58 -8.68 2.47
N PHE A 62 -14.03 -9.74 3.06
CA PHE A 62 -13.24 -10.74 2.33
C PHE A 62 -14.08 -11.45 1.26
N GLN A 63 -15.33 -11.80 1.57
CA GLN A 63 -16.26 -12.37 0.59
C GLN A 63 -16.53 -11.40 -0.56
N ALA A 64 -16.76 -10.12 -0.28
CA ALA A 64 -17.00 -9.11 -1.30
C ALA A 64 -15.78 -8.87 -2.22
N ILE A 65 -14.55 -8.98 -1.68
CA ILE A 65 -13.30 -8.86 -2.44
C ILE A 65 -13.05 -10.09 -3.31
N ALA A 66 -13.52 -11.26 -2.90
CA ALA A 66 -13.24 -12.50 -3.59
C ALA A 66 -13.62 -12.43 -5.08
N GLY A 67 -12.70 -12.81 -5.95
CA GLY A 67 -12.90 -12.81 -7.39
C GLY A 67 -12.86 -11.46 -8.09
N THR A 68 -12.61 -10.35 -7.37
CA THR A 68 -12.48 -8.99 -7.96
C THR A 68 -11.15 -8.76 -8.66
N ASP A 69 -10.17 -9.66 -8.51
CA ASP A 69 -8.81 -9.50 -9.00
C ASP A 69 -8.20 -8.15 -8.58
N ARG A 70 -8.15 -7.91 -7.28
CA ARG A 70 -7.63 -6.67 -6.68
C ARG A 70 -8.33 -5.38 -7.16
N GLY A 71 -9.51 -5.47 -7.76
CA GLY A 71 -10.24 -4.35 -8.37
C GLY A 71 -9.98 -4.17 -9.88
N PHE A 72 -9.11 -4.99 -10.50
CA PHE A 72 -8.86 -4.92 -11.96
C PHE A 72 -10.06 -5.35 -12.79
N LYS A 73 -10.94 -6.20 -12.27
CA LYS A 73 -12.24 -6.45 -12.87
C LYS A 73 -13.14 -5.23 -12.67
N LYS A 74 -13.36 -4.49 -13.76
CA LYS A 74 -14.16 -3.24 -13.75
C LYS A 74 -15.67 -3.53 -13.71
N ASP A 75 -16.12 -4.26 -12.68
CA ASP A 75 -17.54 -4.51 -12.42
C ASP A 75 -18.05 -3.54 -11.36
N LYS A 76 -19.03 -2.70 -11.76
CA LYS A 76 -19.60 -1.67 -10.87
C LYS A 76 -20.36 -2.26 -9.69
N SER A 77 -21.02 -3.42 -9.88
CA SER A 77 -21.80 -4.07 -8.82
C SER A 77 -20.87 -4.67 -7.77
N MET A 78 -19.79 -5.33 -8.20
CA MET A 78 -18.75 -5.84 -7.30
C MET A 78 -18.08 -4.71 -6.52
N SER A 79 -17.70 -3.61 -7.20
CA SER A 79 -17.11 -2.44 -6.52
C SER A 79 -18.06 -1.82 -5.50
N ALA A 80 -19.35 -1.74 -5.79
CA ALA A 80 -20.36 -1.25 -4.84
C ALA A 80 -20.48 -2.18 -3.62
N SER A 81 -20.49 -3.50 -3.83
CA SER A 81 -20.52 -4.47 -2.73
C SER A 81 -19.31 -4.33 -1.81
N VAL A 82 -18.11 -4.20 -2.36
CA VAL A 82 -16.89 -4.00 -1.54
C VAL A 82 -16.97 -2.69 -0.77
N ARG A 83 -17.39 -1.59 -1.40
CA ARG A 83 -17.57 -0.30 -0.69
C ARG A 83 -18.57 -0.39 0.46
N ASN A 84 -19.70 -1.08 0.26
CA ASN A 84 -20.68 -1.28 1.33
C ASN A 84 -20.08 -2.09 2.49
N ALA A 85 -19.34 -3.16 2.21
CA ALA A 85 -18.66 -3.95 3.22
C ALA A 85 -17.58 -3.14 3.97
N ILE A 86 -16.85 -2.26 3.27
CA ILE A 86 -15.90 -1.32 3.89
C ILE A 86 -16.62 -0.39 4.88
N HIS A 87 -17.76 0.18 4.50
CA HIS A 87 -18.52 1.04 5.39
C HIS A 87 -19.04 0.29 6.61
N ALA A 88 -19.58 -0.92 6.41
CA ALA A 88 -20.05 -1.75 7.52
C ALA A 88 -18.91 -2.08 8.51
N LEU A 89 -17.72 -2.43 8.02
CA LEU A 89 -16.56 -2.68 8.87
C LEU A 89 -16.12 -1.41 9.61
N SER A 90 -16.07 -0.27 8.92
CA SER A 90 -15.70 1.01 9.53
C SER A 90 -16.68 1.43 10.65
N ASP A 91 -17.97 1.19 10.43
CA ASP A 91 -19.02 1.50 11.42
C ASP A 91 -18.95 0.55 12.63
N ALA A 92 -18.72 -0.75 12.40
CA ALA A 92 -18.55 -1.73 13.46
C ALA A 92 -17.29 -1.47 14.31
N ALA A 93 -16.23 -0.92 13.71
CA ALA A 93 -14.94 -0.69 14.35
C ALA A 93 -14.73 0.73 14.89
N LYS A 94 -15.74 1.61 14.84
CA LYS A 94 -15.61 3.04 15.18
C LYS A 94 -15.06 3.33 16.58
N ASP A 95 -15.30 2.41 17.52
CA ASP A 95 -14.93 2.54 18.93
C ASP A 95 -13.62 1.80 19.27
N LEU A 96 -12.95 1.18 18.26
CA LEU A 96 -11.69 0.50 18.46
C LEU A 96 -10.52 1.49 18.61
N THR A 97 -9.54 1.08 19.42
CA THR A 97 -8.31 1.87 19.59
C THR A 97 -7.48 1.79 18.30
N PRO A 98 -6.99 2.94 17.78
CA PRO A 98 -6.12 2.94 16.60
C PRO A 98 -4.84 2.14 16.82
N VAL A 99 -4.50 1.29 15.85
CA VAL A 99 -3.26 0.52 15.82
C VAL A 99 -2.23 1.27 14.96
N PRO A 100 -0.93 1.26 15.32
CA PRO A 100 0.12 1.88 14.52
C PRO A 100 0.12 1.41 13.06
N LEU A 101 0.45 2.32 12.15
CA LEU A 101 0.44 2.04 10.70
C LEU A 101 1.68 1.29 10.21
N ASP A 102 2.73 1.21 11.05
CA ASP A 102 4.00 0.61 10.69
C ASP A 102 3.87 -0.77 10.09
N GLY A 103 4.74 -1.05 9.14
CA GLY A 103 4.97 -2.36 8.54
C GLY A 103 4.69 -2.44 7.05
N ASP A 104 4.80 -3.65 6.53
CA ASP A 104 4.63 -3.95 5.13
C ASP A 104 3.20 -4.42 4.86
N TRP A 105 2.63 -3.90 3.80
CA TRP A 105 1.23 -4.13 3.43
C TRP A 105 1.13 -4.58 1.98
N THR A 106 0.23 -5.52 1.69
CA THR A 106 -0.10 -5.97 0.34
C THR A 106 -1.54 -5.58 0.00
N LEU A 107 -1.74 -5.08 -1.20
CA LEU A 107 -3.04 -4.68 -1.70
C LEU A 107 -3.91 -5.91 -1.98
N LEU A 108 -5.06 -6.00 -1.33
CA LEU A 108 -6.12 -6.97 -1.62
C LEU A 108 -7.14 -6.42 -2.61
N TRP A 109 -7.47 -5.14 -2.50
CA TRP A 109 -8.45 -4.50 -3.37
C TRP A 109 -8.31 -2.99 -3.38
N THR A 110 -8.58 -2.38 -4.54
CA THR A 110 -8.76 -0.94 -4.66
C THR A 110 -9.67 -0.61 -5.85
N ASP A 111 -10.32 0.53 -5.79
CA ASP A 111 -11.03 1.13 -6.91
C ASP A 111 -10.31 2.37 -7.46
N ALA A 112 -9.10 2.65 -7.00
CA ALA A 112 -8.28 3.75 -7.48
C ALA A 112 -7.85 3.52 -8.94
N PRO A 113 -8.19 4.43 -9.87
CA PRO A 113 -7.99 4.22 -11.31
C PRO A 113 -6.52 4.19 -11.73
N ASP A 114 -5.65 4.82 -10.98
CA ASP A 114 -4.20 4.81 -11.18
C ASP A 114 -3.59 3.43 -10.94
N ILE A 115 -4.13 2.66 -10.01
CA ILE A 115 -3.72 1.27 -9.76
C ILE A 115 -4.46 0.32 -10.70
N THR A 116 -5.79 0.41 -10.79
CA THR A 116 -6.59 -0.48 -11.64
C THR A 116 -6.34 -0.26 -13.14
N GLY A 117 -5.69 0.84 -13.52
CA GLY A 117 -5.22 1.11 -14.86
C GLY A 117 -3.88 0.46 -15.23
N LEU A 118 -3.13 -0.08 -14.25
CA LEU A 118 -1.82 -0.69 -14.51
C LEU A 118 -1.93 -2.07 -15.17
N GLY A 119 -3.06 -2.76 -15.02
CA GLY A 119 -3.28 -4.09 -15.59
C GLY A 119 -3.27 -4.05 -17.11
N SER A 120 -2.51 -4.97 -17.73
CA SER A 120 -2.50 -5.19 -19.19
C SER A 120 -2.75 -6.65 -19.47
N SER A 121 -3.68 -6.92 -20.40
CA SER A 121 -3.96 -8.26 -20.90
C SER A 121 -3.08 -8.64 -22.10
N LEU A 122 -2.18 -7.77 -22.53
CA LEU A 122 -1.29 -8.05 -23.68
C LEU A 122 -0.24 -9.09 -23.31
N PRO A 123 -0.03 -10.14 -24.11
CA PRO A 123 0.89 -11.25 -23.80
C PRO A 123 2.37 -10.81 -23.73
N PHE A 124 2.69 -9.66 -24.29
CA PHE A 124 4.05 -9.10 -24.29
C PHE A 124 4.26 -8.03 -23.22
N ALA A 125 3.20 -7.63 -22.49
CA ALA A 125 3.33 -6.66 -21.43
C ALA A 125 3.85 -7.33 -20.14
N PRO A 126 4.66 -6.63 -19.33
CA PRO A 126 4.98 -7.08 -17.99
C PRO A 126 3.72 -7.36 -17.18
N THR A 127 3.76 -8.37 -16.34
CA THR A 127 2.68 -8.70 -15.43
C THR A 127 2.90 -8.06 -14.06
N LEU A 128 1.81 -7.84 -13.33
CA LEU A 128 1.87 -7.28 -11.99
C LEU A 128 2.04 -8.41 -10.97
N GLY A 129 3.08 -8.30 -10.16
CA GLY A 129 3.26 -9.08 -8.96
C GLY A 129 2.60 -8.43 -7.75
N ARG A 130 3.35 -8.24 -6.67
CA ARG A 130 2.91 -7.54 -5.47
C ARG A 130 2.65 -6.07 -5.77
N ILE A 131 1.55 -5.55 -5.24
CA ILE A 131 1.30 -4.12 -5.08
C ILE A 131 1.13 -3.89 -3.59
N GLY A 132 1.81 -2.91 -3.03
CA GLY A 132 1.74 -2.71 -1.59
C GLY A 132 2.41 -1.44 -1.11
N GLN A 133 2.53 -1.33 0.22
CA GLN A 133 3.15 -0.22 0.91
C GLN A 133 4.05 -0.73 2.02
N GLU A 134 5.21 -0.09 2.17
CA GLU A 134 6.10 -0.25 3.32
C GLU A 134 6.02 1.05 4.12
N ILE A 135 5.60 0.98 5.38
CA ILE A 135 5.41 2.14 6.25
C ILE A 135 6.39 2.06 7.41
N SER A 136 7.16 3.11 7.60
CA SER A 136 8.06 3.28 8.75
C SER A 136 7.74 4.61 9.44
N ALA A 137 7.15 4.53 10.62
CA ALA A 137 6.91 5.71 11.45
C ALA A 137 8.22 6.30 11.97
N ALA A 138 9.22 5.45 12.25
CA ALA A 138 10.54 5.88 12.69
C ALA A 138 11.24 6.78 11.66
N ASP A 139 11.10 6.45 10.36
CA ASP A 139 11.68 7.21 9.26
C ASP A 139 10.72 8.28 8.71
N GLY A 140 9.46 8.27 9.15
CA GLY A 140 8.41 9.13 8.62
C GLY A 140 8.17 8.89 7.12
N THR A 141 8.18 7.62 6.69
CA THR A 141 8.10 7.26 5.28
C THR A 141 6.98 6.26 4.98
N VAL A 142 6.36 6.45 3.82
CA VAL A 142 5.50 5.46 3.15
C VAL A 142 6.09 5.21 1.77
N VAL A 143 6.48 3.99 1.49
CA VAL A 143 6.98 3.57 0.18
C VAL A 143 5.92 2.74 -0.52
N ASN A 144 5.37 3.26 -1.62
CA ASN A 144 4.49 2.49 -2.48
C ASN A 144 5.34 1.57 -3.37
N VAL A 145 5.02 0.29 -3.39
CA VAL A 145 5.77 -0.75 -4.11
C VAL A 145 4.88 -1.39 -5.14
N ILE A 146 5.34 -1.46 -6.39
CA ILE A 146 4.71 -2.20 -7.48
C ILE A 146 5.77 -3.15 -8.05
N GLU A 147 5.52 -4.43 -7.91
CA GLU A 147 6.37 -5.46 -8.48
C GLU A 147 5.96 -5.74 -9.93
N TRP A 148 6.92 -5.64 -10.83
CA TRP A 148 6.78 -5.97 -12.23
C TRP A 148 7.51 -7.28 -12.52
N ARG A 149 6.81 -8.22 -13.16
CA ARG A 149 7.33 -9.52 -13.59
C ARG A 149 7.39 -9.59 -15.11
N PRO A 150 8.20 -10.50 -15.68
CA PRO A 150 8.25 -10.70 -17.12
C PRO A 150 6.88 -10.98 -17.72
N ALA A 151 6.72 -10.67 -19.00
CA ALA A 151 5.50 -10.96 -19.74
C ALA A 151 5.17 -12.46 -19.68
N SER A 152 3.89 -12.80 -19.64
CA SER A 152 3.41 -14.18 -19.55
C SER A 152 3.94 -15.07 -20.70
N LEU A 153 4.07 -14.52 -21.90
CA LEU A 153 4.67 -15.25 -23.03
C LEU A 153 6.11 -15.65 -22.77
N LEU A 154 6.92 -14.76 -22.16
CA LEU A 154 8.32 -15.07 -21.85
C LEU A 154 8.42 -16.16 -20.79
N THR A 155 7.59 -16.13 -19.75
CA THR A 155 7.59 -17.16 -18.70
C THR A 155 7.03 -18.49 -19.19
N THR A 156 6.16 -18.49 -20.20
CA THR A 156 5.72 -19.72 -20.87
C THR A 156 6.82 -20.36 -21.70
N LEU A 157 7.62 -19.55 -22.39
CA LEU A 157 8.76 -20.04 -23.20
C LEU A 157 9.99 -20.40 -22.37
N ARG A 158 10.19 -19.71 -21.25
CA ARG A 158 11.34 -19.84 -20.36
C ARG A 158 10.86 -19.76 -18.90
N SER A 159 10.43 -20.89 -18.37
CA SER A 159 9.84 -20.98 -17.03
C SER A 159 10.77 -20.51 -15.90
N GLU A 160 12.10 -20.62 -16.10
CA GLU A 160 13.10 -20.12 -15.15
C GLU A 160 13.05 -18.61 -14.91
N LEU A 161 12.43 -17.84 -15.81
CA LEU A 161 12.23 -16.39 -15.66
C LEU A 161 10.96 -16.03 -14.88
N SER A 162 10.18 -17.01 -14.42
CA SER A 162 8.91 -16.75 -13.72
C SER A 162 9.08 -16.01 -12.39
N GLU A 163 10.27 -16.13 -11.78
CA GLU A 163 10.59 -15.45 -10.51
C GLU A 163 11.32 -14.12 -10.71
N ASP A 164 11.69 -13.78 -11.95
CA ASP A 164 12.32 -12.49 -12.22
C ASP A 164 11.37 -11.35 -11.88
N SER A 165 11.90 -10.31 -11.23
CA SER A 165 11.07 -9.16 -10.84
C SER A 165 11.88 -7.88 -10.64
N VAL A 166 11.21 -6.76 -10.88
CA VAL A 166 11.70 -5.42 -10.61
C VAL A 166 10.64 -4.67 -9.84
N GLU A 167 11.00 -4.13 -8.68
CA GLU A 167 10.11 -3.26 -7.90
C GLU A 167 10.22 -1.82 -8.39
N GLN A 168 9.10 -1.23 -8.75
CA GLN A 168 8.94 0.21 -8.85
C GLN A 168 8.56 0.73 -7.46
N ARG A 169 9.31 1.70 -6.96
CA ARG A 169 9.16 2.25 -5.61
C ARG A 169 8.90 3.75 -5.70
N VAL A 170 7.87 4.23 -4.99
CA VAL A 170 7.59 5.66 -4.85
C VAL A 170 7.70 5.99 -3.38
N VAL A 171 8.71 6.77 -3.01
CA VAL A 171 9.02 7.15 -1.63
C VAL A 171 8.30 8.45 -1.29
N THR A 172 7.46 8.39 -0.28
CA THR A 172 6.79 9.57 0.27
C THR A 172 7.15 9.74 1.74
N GLY A 173 7.31 10.98 2.18
CA GLY A 173 7.26 11.33 3.59
C GLY A 173 5.82 11.41 4.04
N PHE A 174 5.53 11.08 5.31
CA PHE A 174 4.20 11.26 5.83
C PHE A 174 4.17 12.07 7.13
N THR A 175 3.06 12.73 7.36
CA THR A 175 2.71 13.35 8.63
C THR A 175 1.29 12.95 8.97
N GLU A 176 1.08 12.54 10.21
CA GLU A 176 -0.25 12.23 10.74
C GLU A 176 -0.74 13.46 11.51
N ALA A 177 -1.75 14.14 10.94
CA ALA A 177 -2.30 15.37 11.55
C ALA A 177 -3.23 15.06 12.72
N THR A 178 -4.00 13.98 12.58
CA THR A 178 -4.83 13.35 13.61
C THR A 178 -4.69 11.84 13.44
N PRO A 179 -4.91 11.02 14.48
CA PRO A 179 -4.81 9.57 14.33
C PRO A 179 -5.62 9.07 13.11
N GLY A 180 -4.90 8.43 12.19
CA GLY A 180 -5.49 7.90 10.96
C GLY A 180 -5.60 8.88 9.77
N ASP A 181 -5.39 10.20 9.94
CA ASP A 181 -5.37 11.17 8.84
C ASP A 181 -3.93 11.44 8.38
N VAL A 182 -3.53 10.83 7.29
CA VAL A 182 -2.16 10.83 6.80
C VAL A 182 -2.01 11.71 5.58
N LYS A 183 -1.09 12.68 5.64
CA LYS A 183 -0.67 13.50 4.50
C LYS A 183 0.66 13.04 3.95
N LEU A 184 0.75 12.94 2.65
CA LEU A 184 1.92 12.45 1.93
C LEU A 184 2.62 13.56 1.16
N VAL A 185 3.96 13.51 1.20
CA VAL A 185 4.83 14.39 0.41
C VAL A 185 5.78 13.51 -0.39
N LEU A 186 5.78 13.63 -1.71
CA LEU A 186 6.67 12.89 -2.57
C LEU A 186 8.13 13.28 -2.29
N LYS A 187 8.96 12.29 -1.99
CA LYS A 187 10.40 12.44 -1.76
C LYS A 187 11.24 11.87 -2.90
N GLY A 188 10.72 10.90 -3.62
CA GLY A 188 11.45 10.28 -4.71
C GLY A 188 10.74 9.09 -5.32
N ALA A 189 11.32 8.56 -6.39
CA ALA A 189 10.89 7.35 -7.03
C ALA A 189 12.10 6.57 -7.54
N GLY A 190 12.00 5.27 -7.66
CA GLY A 190 13.10 4.44 -8.10
C GLY A 190 12.69 3.05 -8.55
N LEU A 191 13.68 2.32 -9.03
CA LEU A 191 13.56 0.93 -9.45
C LEU A 191 14.53 0.09 -8.61
N ARG A 192 14.05 -1.04 -8.11
CA ARG A 192 14.86 -2.02 -7.39
C ARG A 192 14.74 -3.38 -8.09
N PRO A 193 15.72 -3.79 -8.90
CA PRO A 193 15.78 -5.15 -9.41
C PRO A 193 15.91 -6.14 -8.24
N ARG A 194 15.07 -7.17 -8.22
CA ARG A 194 15.11 -8.23 -7.21
C ARG A 194 15.77 -9.47 -7.79
N ARG A 195 15.29 -9.91 -8.94
CA ARG A 195 15.81 -11.04 -9.68
C ARG A 195 15.74 -10.75 -11.17
N VAL A 196 16.83 -10.96 -11.90
CA VAL A 196 16.89 -10.71 -13.34
C VAL A 196 17.71 -11.82 -13.99
N LEU A 197 17.17 -12.42 -15.05
CA LEU A 197 17.77 -13.55 -15.75
C LEU A 197 18.14 -14.71 -14.80
N ASN A 198 17.21 -15.05 -13.92
CA ASN A 198 17.34 -16.12 -12.93
C ASN A 198 18.50 -15.92 -11.93
N ARG A 199 18.90 -14.67 -11.69
CA ARG A 199 19.93 -14.30 -10.72
C ARG A 199 19.37 -13.28 -9.74
N ASP A 200 19.53 -13.58 -8.47
CA ASP A 200 19.20 -12.63 -7.41
C ASP A 200 20.18 -11.45 -7.47
N LEU A 201 19.62 -10.26 -7.41
CA LEU A 201 20.39 -9.02 -7.45
C LEU A 201 20.18 -8.27 -6.13
N GLU A 202 21.26 -8.14 -5.37
CA GLU A 202 21.29 -7.29 -4.17
C GLU A 202 21.65 -5.83 -4.52
N LEU A 203 21.12 -5.35 -5.63
CA LEU A 203 21.29 -3.95 -6.00
C LEU A 203 20.35 -3.09 -5.16
N GLY A 204 20.90 -2.05 -4.56
CA GLY A 204 20.13 -1.03 -3.90
C GLY A 204 19.15 -0.34 -4.86
N PRO A 205 18.13 0.35 -4.35
CA PRO A 205 17.21 1.07 -5.20
C PRO A 205 17.96 2.17 -5.97
N TYR A 206 17.78 2.18 -7.29
CA TYR A 206 18.12 3.35 -8.08
C TYR A 206 17.00 4.36 -7.89
N ASP A 207 17.20 5.39 -7.09
CA ASP A 207 16.16 6.33 -6.74
C ASP A 207 16.59 7.79 -6.88
N THR A 208 15.59 8.64 -6.90
CA THR A 208 15.74 10.10 -6.92
C THR A 208 15.35 10.71 -5.57
N THR A 209 15.44 9.94 -4.50
CA THR A 209 15.04 10.38 -3.16
C THR A 209 15.85 11.60 -2.73
N GLY A 210 15.15 12.62 -2.25
CA GLY A 210 15.76 13.87 -1.77
C GLY A 210 15.95 14.96 -2.82
N LEU A 211 15.69 14.68 -4.12
CA LEU A 211 15.83 15.72 -5.17
C LEU A 211 14.65 16.70 -5.17
N PHE A 212 13.49 16.32 -4.65
CA PHE A 212 12.30 17.18 -4.61
C PHE A 212 11.39 16.81 -3.43
N SER A 213 10.51 17.75 -3.10
CA SER A 213 9.48 17.56 -2.07
C SER A 213 8.20 18.21 -2.57
N LEU A 214 7.24 17.40 -3.01
CA LEU A 214 5.99 17.85 -3.62
C LEU A 214 4.80 17.24 -2.89
N PRO A 215 3.68 17.95 -2.68
CA PRO A 215 2.45 17.35 -2.19
C PRO A 215 2.08 16.14 -3.05
N PHE A 216 1.82 14.99 -2.42
CA PHE A 216 1.54 13.75 -3.15
C PHE A 216 0.11 13.27 -2.98
N GLY A 217 -0.50 13.55 -1.83
CA GLY A 217 -1.86 13.16 -1.55
C GLY A 217 -2.11 13.00 -0.05
N GLU A 218 -3.26 12.45 0.26
CA GLU A 218 -3.66 12.15 1.63
C GLU A 218 -4.54 10.92 1.65
N PHE A 219 -4.56 10.23 2.78
CA PHE A 219 -5.52 9.17 3.03
C PHE A 219 -5.96 9.14 4.49
N LYS A 220 -7.16 8.65 4.70
CA LYS A 220 -7.74 8.40 6.01
C LYS A 220 -7.81 6.90 6.26
N VAL A 221 -7.36 6.46 7.41
CA VAL A 221 -7.52 5.08 7.88
C VAL A 221 -8.93 4.91 8.41
N LEU A 222 -9.67 3.99 7.83
CA LEU A 222 -11.04 3.65 8.23
C LEU A 222 -11.05 2.47 9.19
N TYR A 223 -10.09 1.56 9.03
CA TYR A 223 -9.90 0.39 9.88
C TYR A 223 -8.43 -0.02 9.87
N ASN A 224 -7.90 -0.45 11.02
CA ASN A 224 -6.59 -1.06 11.14
C ASN A 224 -6.50 -1.87 12.43
N ASP A 225 -6.35 -3.19 12.31
CA ASP A 225 -6.13 -4.12 13.42
C ASP A 225 -4.70 -4.72 13.44
N GLY A 226 -3.81 -4.18 12.58
CA GLY A 226 -2.44 -4.68 12.41
C GLY A 226 -2.31 -5.83 11.41
N ALA A 227 -3.38 -6.56 11.11
CA ALA A 227 -3.42 -7.61 10.08
C ALA A 227 -4.14 -7.14 8.81
N LEU A 228 -5.23 -6.41 8.96
CA LEU A 228 -6.02 -5.81 7.88
C LEU A 228 -6.08 -4.30 8.06
N ARG A 229 -5.89 -3.57 6.97
CA ARG A 229 -5.99 -2.12 6.93
C ARG A 229 -6.87 -1.66 5.78
N VAL A 230 -7.82 -0.78 6.07
CA VAL A 230 -8.69 -0.15 5.09
C VAL A 230 -8.45 1.35 5.12
N VAL A 231 -8.17 1.93 3.96
CA VAL A 231 -7.93 3.37 3.81
C VAL A 231 -8.81 3.97 2.74
N LYS A 232 -9.09 5.27 2.89
CA LYS A 232 -9.80 6.10 1.93
C LYS A 232 -8.92 7.28 1.54
N THR A 233 -8.69 7.48 0.24
CA THR A 233 -7.93 8.62 -0.27
C THR A 233 -8.76 9.90 -0.25
N GLY A 234 -8.10 11.06 -0.31
CA GLY A 234 -8.78 12.36 -0.46
C GLY A 234 -9.67 12.47 -1.71
N GLN A 235 -9.43 11.64 -2.72
CA GLN A 235 -10.25 11.55 -3.94
C GLN A 235 -11.42 10.56 -3.83
N ASN A 236 -11.74 10.06 -2.63
CA ASN A 236 -12.79 9.07 -2.37
C ASN A 236 -12.57 7.68 -2.99
N PHE A 237 -11.33 7.29 -3.27
CA PHE A 237 -10.99 5.92 -3.59
C PHE A 237 -10.66 5.15 -2.32
N TYR A 238 -10.91 3.84 -2.35
CA TYR A 238 -10.68 2.96 -1.22
C TYR A 238 -9.60 1.96 -1.55
N SER A 239 -8.86 1.53 -0.52
CA SER A 239 -7.90 0.43 -0.64
C SER A 239 -7.99 -0.44 0.61
N VAL A 240 -7.99 -1.75 0.38
CA VAL A 240 -7.95 -2.79 1.40
C VAL A 240 -6.61 -3.48 1.30
N ASN A 241 -5.90 -3.57 2.40
CA ASN A 241 -4.55 -4.09 2.46
C ASN A 241 -4.43 -5.09 3.60
N GLU A 242 -3.72 -6.19 3.37
CA GLU A 242 -3.33 -7.12 4.41
C GLU A 242 -1.86 -6.96 4.80
N ARG A 243 -1.51 -7.39 6.00
CA ARG A 243 -0.13 -7.40 6.47
C ARG A 243 0.72 -8.35 5.62
N TYR A 244 1.86 -7.89 5.16
CA TYR A 244 2.82 -8.68 4.41
C TYR A 244 3.98 -9.10 5.30
N TYR A 245 4.20 -10.42 5.44
CA TYR A 245 5.24 -10.97 6.30
C TYR A 245 6.51 -11.40 5.54
N GLY A 246 6.59 -11.11 4.25
CA GLY A 246 7.68 -11.54 3.40
C GLY A 246 7.67 -13.07 3.15
N LYS A 247 8.08 -13.50 1.98
CA LYS A 247 8.56 -14.88 1.72
C LYS A 247 9.89 -14.76 1.01
#